data_cde1fc7c8559fe94428f2582c8e6d2dd
#
_entry.id   cde1fc7c8559fe94428f2582c8e6d2dd
#
_cell.length_a   1.000
_cell.length_b   1.000
_cell.length_c   1.000
_cell.angle_alpha   90.00
_cell.angle_beta   90.00
_cell.angle_gamma   90.00
#
_symmetry.space_group_name_H-M   'P 1'
#
loop_
_entity.id
_entity.type
_entity.pdbx_description
1 polymer ?
#
loop_
_entity_poly.entity_id
_entity_poly.type
_entity_poly.pdbx_seq_one_letter_code
_entity_poly.pdbx_strand_id
1 'polypeptide(L)'
;MFLDEIFPTPIWGFDLDMDVDSIKYWCYSCMKENPGRVISNVGGWQSEDYREFGHTPLTDLVLYIVKESHNIAKDIGIPEGDRWIENLWVNINPKYSYNQVHVHPEARLSGVFYVSGAENSGDICFTRSNGYSLGTVAPNSTRYSSCESVSYTHLTLPTIRMV
;
A
#
# COMPACT_ATOMS: atom_id res chain seq x y z
N MET A 1 -25.37 -5.12 26.76
CA MET A 1 -24.99 -4.29 25.62
C MET A 1 -24.04 -5.13 24.79
N PHE A 2 -24.30 -5.26 23.49
CA PHE A 2 -23.40 -5.94 22.55
C PHE A 2 -23.08 -4.95 21.42
N LEU A 3 -21.95 -5.13 20.78
CA LEU A 3 -21.48 -4.35 19.62
C LEU A 3 -21.38 -5.30 18.42
N ASP A 4 -22.09 -4.97 17.35
CA ASP A 4 -21.94 -5.61 16.06
C ASP A 4 -21.19 -4.69 15.11
N GLU A 5 -20.15 -5.18 14.47
CA GLU A 5 -19.41 -4.47 13.43
C GLU A 5 -19.94 -4.92 12.06
N ILE A 6 -20.76 -4.04 11.44
CA ILE A 6 -21.34 -4.31 10.13
C ILE A 6 -20.47 -3.64 9.07
N PHE A 7 -19.90 -4.45 8.15
CA PHE A 7 -18.99 -4.02 7.08
C PHE A 7 -17.70 -3.33 7.58
N PRO A 8 -16.98 -3.92 8.52
CA PRO A 8 -15.67 -3.39 8.93
C PRO A 8 -14.70 -3.44 7.74
N THR A 9 -13.80 -2.46 7.69
CA THR A 9 -12.66 -2.50 6.77
C THR A 9 -11.41 -2.82 7.60
N PRO A 10 -10.95 -4.07 7.63
CA PRO A 10 -9.77 -4.43 8.40
C PRO A 10 -8.50 -3.88 7.74
N ILE A 11 -7.57 -3.42 8.56
CA ILE A 11 -6.25 -2.94 8.15
C ILE A 11 -5.22 -3.62 9.04
N TRP A 12 -4.24 -4.28 8.43
CA TRP A 12 -3.12 -4.88 9.11
C TRP A 12 -1.88 -4.01 8.92
N GLY A 13 -1.17 -3.74 9.99
CA GLY A 13 0.11 -3.03 9.98
C GLY A 13 1.24 -3.94 10.45
N PHE A 14 2.39 -3.85 9.79
CA PHE A 14 3.57 -4.63 10.11
C PHE A 14 4.79 -3.73 10.09
N ASP A 15 5.65 -3.87 11.10
CA ASP A 15 6.98 -3.29 11.11
C ASP A 15 7.98 -4.35 10.62
N LEU A 16 8.78 -4.01 9.61
CA LEU A 16 9.73 -4.92 8.98
C LEU A 16 11.15 -4.45 9.21
N ASP A 17 11.96 -5.35 9.74
CA ASP A 17 13.41 -5.17 9.80
C ASP A 17 14.03 -5.73 8.51
N MET A 18 14.31 -4.84 7.55
CA MET A 18 14.90 -5.20 6.25
C MET A 18 15.85 -4.10 5.75
N ASP A 19 16.65 -4.47 4.76
CA ASP A 19 17.58 -3.53 4.10
C ASP A 19 16.81 -2.56 3.18
N VAL A 20 16.23 -1.55 3.81
CA VAL A 20 15.48 -0.50 3.08
C VAL A 20 16.40 0.38 2.21
N ASP A 21 17.69 0.47 2.53
CA ASP A 21 18.60 1.29 1.75
C ASP A 21 18.91 0.67 0.39
N SER A 22 19.08 -0.65 0.32
CA SER A 22 19.23 -1.37 -0.94
C SER A 22 17.95 -1.26 -1.80
N ILE A 23 16.76 -1.39 -1.20
CA ILE A 23 15.49 -1.20 -1.89
C ILE A 23 15.38 0.23 -2.43
N LYS A 24 15.67 1.21 -1.61
CA LYS A 24 15.64 2.63 -1.97
C LYS A 24 16.59 2.94 -3.14
N TYR A 25 17.82 2.45 -3.07
CA TYR A 25 18.80 2.63 -4.14
C TYR A 25 18.30 2.04 -5.45
N TRP A 26 17.80 0.81 -5.41
CA TRP A 26 17.24 0.14 -6.58
C TRP A 26 16.06 0.91 -7.18
N CYS A 27 15.14 1.42 -6.38
CA CYS A 27 14.01 2.22 -6.85
C CYS A 27 14.42 3.49 -7.58
N TYR A 28 15.41 4.21 -7.03
CA TYR A 28 15.95 5.39 -7.72
C TYR A 28 16.73 5.05 -8.98
N SER A 29 17.35 3.88 -9.05
CA SER A 29 17.98 3.41 -10.28
C SER A 29 16.94 3.11 -11.37
N CYS A 30 15.87 2.43 -11.02
CA CYS A 30 14.74 2.21 -11.93
C CYS A 30 14.14 3.52 -12.46
N MET A 31 13.99 4.52 -11.60
CA MET A 31 13.47 5.84 -12.01
C MET A 31 14.41 6.55 -12.99
N LYS A 32 15.71 6.37 -12.89
CA LYS A 32 16.69 6.96 -13.84
C LYS A 32 16.65 6.31 -15.22
N GLU A 33 16.32 5.04 -15.26
CA GLU A 33 16.34 4.22 -16.49
C GLU A 33 14.99 4.19 -17.21
N ASN A 34 13.92 4.58 -16.51
CA ASN A 34 12.56 4.46 -17.04
C ASN A 34 11.76 5.74 -16.78
N PRO A 35 11.09 6.30 -17.78
CA PRO A 35 10.28 7.51 -17.63
C PRO A 35 9.09 7.33 -16.69
N GLY A 36 8.72 6.07 -16.39
CA GLY A 36 7.54 5.76 -15.59
C GLY A 36 6.23 6.00 -16.34
N ARG A 37 5.15 5.90 -15.60
CA ARG A 37 3.78 6.08 -16.11
C ARG A 37 2.98 7.01 -15.22
N VAL A 38 1.85 7.49 -15.74
CA VAL A 38 0.88 8.31 -15.00
C VAL A 38 -0.42 7.52 -14.87
N ILE A 39 -0.76 7.11 -13.67
CA ILE A 39 -2.00 6.39 -13.33
C ILE A 39 -2.77 7.18 -12.27
N SER A 40 -2.41 7.01 -10.99
CA SER A 40 -2.98 7.78 -9.88
C SER A 40 -2.02 8.86 -9.36
N ASN A 41 -0.76 8.81 -9.75
CA ASN A 41 0.28 9.73 -9.30
C ASN A 41 0.13 11.12 -9.94
N VAL A 42 0.25 12.15 -9.12
CA VAL A 42 0.27 13.55 -9.54
C VAL A 42 1.59 14.16 -9.07
N GLY A 43 2.42 14.60 -10.02
CA GLY A 43 3.72 15.21 -9.76
C GLY A 43 4.84 14.25 -9.32
N GLY A 44 4.52 12.97 -9.10
CA GLY A 44 5.46 11.92 -8.74
C GLY A 44 5.81 11.00 -9.92
N TRP A 45 6.76 10.10 -9.69
CA TRP A 45 7.11 9.03 -10.63
C TRP A 45 6.49 7.71 -10.17
N GLN A 46 5.91 6.95 -11.10
CA GLN A 46 5.40 5.60 -10.89
C GLN A 46 6.02 4.66 -11.92
N SER A 47 6.55 3.53 -11.46
CA SER A 47 7.08 2.51 -12.36
C SER A 47 5.98 1.80 -13.14
N GLU A 48 6.38 1.01 -14.12
CA GLU A 48 5.57 -0.07 -14.66
C GLU A 48 5.33 -1.16 -13.58
N ASP A 49 4.40 -2.06 -13.86
CA ASP A 49 4.14 -3.20 -12.97
C ASP A 49 5.25 -4.23 -13.05
N TYR A 50 5.81 -4.57 -11.92
CA TYR A 50 6.71 -5.71 -11.78
C TYR A 50 5.87 -6.96 -11.49
N ARG A 51 6.18 -8.04 -12.19
CA ARG A 51 5.57 -9.37 -12.01
C ARG A 51 6.59 -10.44 -11.70
N GLU A 52 7.84 -10.15 -11.94
CA GLU A 52 8.98 -11.02 -11.63
C GLU A 52 9.87 -10.34 -10.61
N PHE A 53 10.14 -11.01 -9.52
CA PHE A 53 10.80 -10.43 -8.35
C PHE A 53 12.14 -11.10 -8.01
N GLY A 54 12.52 -12.15 -8.77
CA GLY A 54 13.78 -12.84 -8.57
C GLY A 54 14.99 -11.93 -8.81
N HIS A 55 16.01 -12.07 -7.96
CA HIS A 55 17.28 -11.33 -8.07
C HIS A 55 17.15 -9.80 -7.94
N THR A 56 16.12 -9.32 -7.26
CA THR A 56 15.96 -7.90 -6.91
C THR A 56 15.99 -7.72 -5.40
N PRO A 57 16.29 -6.52 -4.88
CA PRO A 57 16.18 -6.23 -3.45
C PRO A 57 14.74 -6.38 -2.90
N LEU A 58 13.75 -6.54 -3.77
CA LEU A 58 12.36 -6.76 -3.38
C LEU A 58 12.04 -8.23 -3.05
N THR A 59 12.94 -9.17 -3.34
CA THR A 59 12.66 -10.61 -3.19
C THR A 59 12.19 -10.97 -1.78
N ASP A 60 12.91 -10.54 -0.76
CA ASP A 60 12.58 -10.84 0.64
C ASP A 60 11.27 -10.16 1.08
N LEU A 61 11.03 -8.94 0.64
CA LEU A 61 9.79 -8.23 0.87
C LEU A 61 8.61 -8.97 0.25
N VAL A 62 8.73 -9.42 -0.99
CA VAL A 62 7.70 -10.18 -1.70
C VAL A 62 7.40 -11.49 -0.98
N LEU A 63 8.43 -12.24 -0.57
CA LEU A 63 8.25 -13.49 0.19
C LEU A 63 7.53 -13.24 1.53
N TYR A 64 7.89 -12.16 2.22
CA TYR A 64 7.21 -11.77 3.45
C TYR A 64 5.74 -11.45 3.21
N ILE A 65 5.44 -10.62 2.20
CA ILE A 65 4.06 -10.23 1.87
C ILE A 65 3.22 -11.45 1.51
N VAL A 66 3.73 -12.37 0.71
CA VAL A 66 3.02 -13.61 0.36
C VAL A 66 2.74 -14.44 1.62
N LYS A 67 3.70 -14.59 2.51
CA LYS A 67 3.52 -15.29 3.79
C LYS A 67 2.42 -14.63 4.64
N GLU A 68 2.48 -13.32 4.84
CA GLU A 68 1.49 -12.61 5.65
C GLU A 68 0.10 -12.59 4.99
N SER A 69 0.02 -12.61 3.66
CA SER A 69 -1.26 -12.74 2.96
C SER A 69 -1.98 -14.06 3.29
N HIS A 70 -1.24 -15.15 3.53
CA HIS A 70 -1.81 -16.42 4.00
C HIS A 70 -2.35 -16.30 5.42
N ASN A 71 -1.62 -15.64 6.31
CA ASN A 71 -2.05 -15.40 7.68
C ASN A 71 -3.33 -14.54 7.71
N ILE A 72 -3.32 -13.42 6.99
CA ILE A 72 -4.48 -12.53 6.87
C ILE A 72 -5.70 -13.27 6.31
N ALA A 73 -5.52 -14.04 5.24
CA ALA A 73 -6.62 -14.78 4.63
C ALA A 73 -7.26 -15.78 5.62
N LYS A 74 -6.44 -16.44 6.43
CA LYS A 74 -6.90 -17.32 7.49
C LYS A 74 -7.71 -16.56 8.55
N ASP A 75 -7.23 -15.37 8.96
CA ASP A 75 -7.89 -14.54 9.95
C ASP A 75 -9.29 -14.07 9.50
N ILE A 76 -9.45 -13.79 8.21
CA ILE A 76 -10.73 -13.34 7.62
C ILE A 76 -11.56 -14.47 7.00
N GLY A 77 -11.16 -15.73 7.21
CA GLY A 77 -11.92 -16.90 6.79
C GLY A 77 -11.91 -17.17 5.28
N ILE A 78 -10.90 -16.69 4.56
CA ILE A 78 -10.73 -17.05 3.14
C ILE A 78 -10.13 -18.45 3.07
N PRO A 79 -10.73 -19.38 2.29
CA PRO A 79 -10.23 -20.73 2.12
C PRO A 79 -8.75 -20.78 1.70
N GLU A 80 -8.08 -21.87 2.05
CA GLU A 80 -6.74 -22.13 1.55
C GLU A 80 -6.74 -22.23 0.04
N GLY A 81 -5.69 -21.69 -0.57
CA GLY A 81 -5.52 -21.67 -2.03
C GLY A 81 -4.21 -20.99 -2.40
N ASP A 82 -3.89 -21.03 -3.67
CA ASP A 82 -2.70 -20.34 -4.17
C ASP A 82 -2.86 -18.83 -4.04
N ARG A 83 -1.79 -18.18 -3.65
CA ARG A 83 -1.69 -16.73 -3.50
C ARG A 83 -0.45 -16.22 -4.18
N TRP A 84 -0.62 -15.16 -4.92
CA TRP A 84 0.48 -14.50 -5.59
C TRP A 84 0.29 -13.00 -5.61
N ILE A 85 1.36 -12.31 -5.86
CA ILE A 85 1.32 -10.89 -6.13
C ILE A 85 0.93 -10.70 -7.59
N GLU A 86 -0.22 -10.11 -7.84
CA GLU A 86 -0.69 -9.82 -9.20
C GLU A 86 0.20 -8.79 -9.86
N ASN A 87 0.47 -7.70 -9.15
CA ASN A 87 1.36 -6.64 -9.58
C ASN A 87 1.93 -5.89 -8.39
N LEU A 88 3.09 -5.32 -8.62
CA LEU A 88 3.81 -4.46 -7.70
C LEU A 88 4.39 -3.31 -8.50
N TRP A 89 4.28 -2.12 -7.99
CA TRP A 89 4.91 -0.94 -8.59
C TRP A 89 5.52 -0.04 -7.52
N VAL A 90 6.39 0.81 -7.98
CA VAL A 90 7.11 1.79 -7.15
C VAL A 90 6.53 3.17 -7.39
N ASN A 91 6.24 3.90 -6.33
CA ASN A 91 5.97 5.32 -6.39
C ASN A 91 7.10 6.10 -5.70
N ILE A 92 7.59 7.15 -6.36
CA ILE A 92 8.53 8.12 -5.79
C ILE A 92 7.86 9.49 -5.90
N ASN A 93 7.40 9.99 -4.76
CA ASN A 93 6.67 11.23 -4.68
C ASN A 93 7.55 12.32 -4.03
N PRO A 94 8.03 13.31 -4.79
CA PRO A 94 8.69 14.48 -4.22
C PRO A 94 7.68 15.38 -3.50
N LYS A 95 8.17 16.41 -2.85
CA LYS A 95 7.33 17.41 -2.16
C LYS A 95 6.22 17.94 -3.07
N TYR A 96 5.01 18.01 -2.54
CA TYR A 96 3.78 18.43 -3.23
C TYR A 96 3.23 17.44 -4.26
N SER A 97 3.73 16.22 -4.29
CA SER A 97 3.17 15.15 -5.10
C SER A 97 2.27 14.26 -4.27
N TYR A 98 1.31 13.64 -4.92
CA TYR A 98 0.36 12.74 -4.24
C TYR A 98 -0.20 11.69 -5.21
N ASN A 99 -0.87 10.70 -4.66
CA ASN A 99 -1.66 9.76 -5.43
C ASN A 99 -3.14 10.07 -5.24
N GLN A 100 -3.88 10.17 -6.33
CA GLN A 100 -5.32 10.39 -6.30
C GLN A 100 -6.03 9.20 -5.64
N VAL A 101 -7.19 9.47 -5.05
CA VAL A 101 -8.06 8.40 -4.54
C VAL A 101 -8.43 7.46 -5.67
N HIS A 102 -8.16 6.18 -5.47
CA HIS A 102 -8.41 5.13 -6.45
C HIS A 102 -8.74 3.81 -5.75
N VAL A 103 -9.15 2.84 -6.52
CA VAL A 103 -9.45 1.48 -6.07
C VAL A 103 -8.59 0.48 -6.85
N HIS A 104 -8.41 -0.70 -6.29
CA HIS A 104 -7.75 -1.83 -6.94
C HIS A 104 -8.81 -2.89 -7.27
N PRO A 105 -9.44 -2.83 -8.45
CA PRO A 105 -10.46 -3.80 -8.84
C PRO A 105 -9.89 -5.21 -8.81
N GLU A 106 -10.71 -6.17 -8.35
CA GLU A 106 -10.38 -7.60 -8.28
C GLU A 106 -9.27 -7.97 -7.27
N ALA A 107 -8.56 -7.02 -6.68
CA ALA A 107 -7.61 -7.31 -5.62
C ALA A 107 -8.35 -7.74 -4.33
N ARG A 108 -7.91 -8.85 -3.74
CA ARG A 108 -8.42 -9.30 -2.43
C ARG A 108 -7.73 -8.59 -1.29
N LEU A 109 -6.45 -8.34 -1.46
CA LEU A 109 -5.62 -7.55 -0.55
C LEU A 109 -4.86 -6.52 -1.37
N SER A 110 -4.77 -5.31 -0.85
CA SER A 110 -3.89 -4.26 -1.33
C SER A 110 -3.03 -3.77 -0.18
N GLY A 111 -1.78 -3.46 -0.45
CA GLY A 111 -0.86 -3.02 0.58
C GLY A 111 0.03 -1.88 0.13
N VAL A 112 0.70 -1.29 1.11
CA VAL A 112 1.72 -0.27 0.91
C VAL A 112 2.91 -0.60 1.82
N PHE A 113 4.10 -0.55 1.26
CA PHE A 113 5.33 -0.63 2.03
C PHE A 113 6.09 0.70 1.93
N TYR A 114 6.37 1.29 3.06
CA TYR A 114 7.06 2.58 3.13
C TYR A 114 8.57 2.37 3.29
N VAL A 115 9.30 2.57 2.21
CA VAL A 115 10.77 2.45 2.21
C VAL A 115 11.43 3.68 2.82
N SER A 116 10.85 4.85 2.60
CA SER A 116 11.37 6.11 3.13
C SER A 116 10.24 7.13 3.21
N GLY A 117 10.14 7.81 4.33
CA GLY A 117 9.26 8.95 4.55
C GLY A 117 10.00 10.04 5.30
N ALA A 118 9.82 11.29 4.93
CA ALA A 118 10.30 12.43 5.72
C ALA A 118 9.26 12.77 6.80
N GLU A 119 9.67 13.49 7.82
CA GLU A 119 8.73 14.10 8.76
C GLU A 119 7.74 14.98 7.99
N ASN A 120 6.46 14.85 8.28
CA ASN A 120 5.36 15.52 7.57
C ASN A 120 5.24 15.15 6.07
N SER A 121 5.61 13.93 5.70
CA SER A 121 5.45 13.44 4.32
C SER A 121 4.02 13.04 3.96
N GLY A 122 3.12 13.06 4.93
CA GLY A 122 1.71 12.78 4.73
C GLY A 122 1.26 11.39 5.18
N ASP A 123 -0.04 11.08 5.02
CA ASP A 123 -0.67 9.86 5.52
C ASP A 123 -1.43 9.10 4.42
N ILE A 124 -1.71 7.83 4.59
CA ILE A 124 -2.63 7.08 3.74
C ILE A 124 -4.07 7.40 4.13
N CYS A 125 -4.89 7.72 3.14
CA CYS A 125 -6.30 8.04 3.33
C CYS A 125 -7.20 6.94 2.81
N PHE A 126 -8.06 6.40 3.69
CA PHE A 126 -9.09 5.46 3.31
C PHE A 126 -10.43 6.18 3.21
N THR A 127 -11.07 6.10 2.06
CA THR A 127 -12.39 6.69 1.84
C THR A 127 -13.45 5.60 1.69
N ARG A 128 -14.66 5.87 2.13
CA ARG A 128 -15.79 4.98 1.85
C ARG A 128 -16.32 5.21 0.44
N SER A 129 -16.72 4.14 -0.24
CA SER A 129 -17.23 4.18 -1.61
C SER A 129 -18.52 4.99 -1.80
N ASN A 130 -19.24 5.28 -0.72
CA ASN A 130 -20.48 6.07 -0.76
C ASN A 130 -20.27 7.59 -0.70
N GLY A 131 -19.04 8.07 -0.75
CA GLY A 131 -18.72 9.50 -0.76
C GLY A 131 -19.02 10.25 0.54
N TYR A 132 -19.48 9.58 1.58
CA TYR A 132 -19.62 10.21 2.89
C TYR A 132 -18.27 10.23 3.58
N SER A 133 -17.67 11.40 3.63
CA SER A 133 -16.65 11.71 4.62
C SER A 133 -17.31 11.63 5.99
N LEU A 134 -16.92 10.70 6.82
CA LEU A 134 -17.19 10.81 8.24
C LEU A 134 -16.37 12.01 8.70
N GLY A 135 -17.03 13.10 9.07
CA GLY A 135 -16.38 14.36 9.47
C GLY A 135 -15.23 14.14 10.45
N THR A 136 -14.37 15.12 10.57
CA THR A 136 -13.19 15.11 11.45
C THR A 136 -13.51 14.49 12.80
N VAL A 137 -12.95 13.31 13.04
CA VAL A 137 -13.00 12.67 14.35
C VAL A 137 -11.78 13.15 15.14
N ALA A 138 -11.97 13.39 16.43
CA ALA A 138 -10.93 13.89 17.31
C ALA A 138 -9.61 13.11 17.19
N PRO A 139 -8.44 13.76 17.30
CA PRO A 139 -7.12 13.18 17.03
C PRO A 139 -6.74 11.92 17.83
N ASN A 140 -7.54 11.52 18.79
CA ASN A 140 -7.31 10.33 19.64
C ASN A 140 -8.31 9.19 19.39
N SER A 141 -9.12 9.24 18.35
CA SER A 141 -10.04 8.16 18.01
C SER A 141 -9.34 7.13 17.14
N THR A 142 -8.99 6.01 17.73
CA THR A 142 -8.20 4.96 17.07
C THR A 142 -9.01 4.00 16.19
N ARG A 143 -10.34 4.01 16.27
CA ARG A 143 -11.18 3.01 15.56
C ARG A 143 -12.07 3.55 14.44
N TYR A 144 -12.36 4.84 14.44
CA TYR A 144 -13.32 5.45 13.53
C TYR A 144 -12.89 6.85 13.06
N SER A 145 -11.59 7.14 13.07
CA SER A 145 -11.09 8.42 12.60
C SER A 145 -11.35 8.60 11.13
N SER A 146 -11.92 9.74 10.77
CA SER A 146 -11.97 10.19 9.39
C SER A 146 -10.58 10.61 8.95
N CYS A 147 -10.28 10.35 7.71
CA CYS A 147 -9.03 10.72 7.11
C CYS A 147 -9.08 12.15 6.59
N GLU A 148 -8.11 12.96 6.96
CA GLU A 148 -7.78 14.16 6.21
C GLU A 148 -6.73 13.81 5.15
N SER A 149 -6.90 14.31 3.93
CA SER A 149 -6.00 13.99 2.83
C SER A 149 -4.64 14.63 3.05
N VAL A 150 -3.61 13.86 2.88
CA VAL A 150 -2.25 14.29 3.06
C VAL A 150 -1.35 13.76 1.94
N SER A 151 -0.32 14.48 1.63
CA SER A 151 0.59 14.24 0.52
C SER A 151 1.74 13.30 0.92
N TYR A 152 2.13 12.40 0.04
CA TYR A 152 3.09 11.34 0.34
C TYR A 152 4.38 11.40 -0.45
N THR A 153 5.47 11.01 0.21
CA THR A 153 6.67 10.51 -0.46
C THR A 153 6.86 9.06 -0.07
N HIS A 154 6.37 8.13 -0.87
CA HIS A 154 6.55 6.70 -0.57
C HIS A 154 6.78 5.84 -1.78
N LEU A 155 7.31 4.67 -1.45
CA LEU A 155 7.27 3.51 -2.29
C LEU A 155 5.97 2.76 -2.02
N THR A 156 5.07 2.71 -2.97
CA THR A 156 3.83 1.95 -2.85
C THR A 156 4.05 0.54 -3.38
N LEU A 157 3.68 -0.47 -2.62
CA LEU A 157 3.74 -1.89 -2.97
C LEU A 157 2.42 -2.56 -2.67
N PRO A 158 2.23 -3.77 -3.03
CA PRO A 158 1.60 -4.29 -4.23
C PRO A 158 0.10 -4.57 -4.06
N THR A 159 -0.55 -4.82 -5.16
CA THR A 159 -1.86 -5.47 -5.17
C THR A 159 -1.66 -6.99 -5.10
N ILE A 160 -2.25 -7.64 -4.12
CA ILE A 160 -2.22 -9.11 -3.99
C ILE A 160 -3.56 -9.66 -4.47
N ARG A 161 -3.52 -10.52 -5.47
CA ARG A 161 -4.66 -11.30 -5.90
C ARG A 161 -4.63 -12.66 -5.21
N MET A 162 -5.76 -13.04 -4.63
CA MET A 162 -5.99 -14.38 -4.09
C MET A 162 -7.05 -15.07 -4.97
N VAL A 163 -6.79 -16.27 -5.36
CA VAL A 163 -7.73 -17.14 -6.11
C VAL A 163 -8.20 -18.27 -5.24
#